data_0ed14a6e967d6256afd1fd0b38bf5aa3
#
_entry.id   0ed14a6e967d6256afd1fd0b38bf5aa3
#
_cell.length_a   1.000
_cell.length_b   1.000
_cell.length_c   1.000
_cell.angle_alpha   90.00
_cell.angle_beta   90.00
_cell.angle_gamma   90.00
#
_symmetry.space_group_name_H-M   'P 1'
#
loop_
_entity.id
_entity.type
_entity.pdbx_description
1 polymer ?
#
loop_
_entity_poly.entity_id
_entity_poly.type
_entity_poly.pdbx_seq_one_letter_code
_entity_poly.pdbx_strand_id
1 'polypeptide(L)'
;MAVDDLVEEITKKLGEETCLSDWLNVDQSMIQGFADVTKDHQWIHVDVDRATKESPFGSTVAHGFLTLSLIPHLGGMVDAMEPAYPGLKLAVNYGLNRVRFPNPVTSGSNVRTRTKLVGVDKINDECFQVVGEVTIEIEGKEKPACVAEMV
;
A
#
# COMPACT_ATOMS: atom_id res chain seq x y z
N MET A 1 -15.11 11.93 -20.32
CA MET A 1 -13.92 12.79 -20.37
C MET A 1 -12.89 12.08 -21.23
N ALA A 2 -12.25 12.77 -22.16
CA ALA A 2 -11.19 12.16 -22.96
C ALA A 2 -9.97 11.87 -22.08
N VAL A 3 -9.09 10.94 -22.49
CA VAL A 3 -7.87 10.62 -21.72
C VAL A 3 -6.96 11.84 -21.61
N ASP A 4 -6.90 12.66 -22.65
CA ASP A 4 -6.10 13.90 -22.63
C ASP A 4 -6.56 14.87 -21.55
N ASP A 5 -7.88 15.06 -21.38
CA ASP A 5 -8.44 15.91 -20.33
C ASP A 5 -8.09 15.40 -18.94
N LEU A 6 -8.16 14.06 -18.74
CA LEU A 6 -7.81 13.42 -17.47
C LEU A 6 -6.32 13.57 -17.16
N VAL A 7 -5.46 13.33 -18.13
CA VAL A 7 -4.00 13.49 -17.97
C VAL A 7 -3.66 14.93 -17.62
N GLU A 8 -4.27 15.91 -18.28
CA GLU A 8 -4.07 17.34 -17.98
C GLU A 8 -4.51 17.67 -16.54
N GLU A 9 -5.69 17.20 -16.12
CA GLU A 9 -6.22 17.43 -14.78
C GLU A 9 -5.33 16.81 -13.69
N ILE A 10 -4.88 15.57 -13.90
CA ILE A 10 -4.04 14.85 -12.95
C ILE A 10 -2.64 15.49 -12.90
N THR A 11 -2.11 15.92 -14.03
CA THR A 11 -0.80 16.57 -14.12
C THR A 11 -0.72 17.85 -13.27
N LYS A 12 -1.83 18.57 -13.09
CA LYS A 12 -1.89 19.75 -12.21
C LYS A 12 -1.58 19.42 -10.74
N LYS A 13 -1.75 18.16 -10.34
CA LYS A 13 -1.51 17.67 -8.98
C LYS A 13 -0.12 17.02 -8.79
N LEU A 14 0.76 17.10 -9.79
CA LEU A 14 2.11 16.57 -9.67
C LEU A 14 2.86 17.19 -8.49
N GLY A 15 3.43 16.34 -7.65
CA GLY A 15 4.14 16.74 -6.44
C GLY A 15 3.25 16.94 -5.22
N GLU A 16 1.92 16.86 -5.36
CA GLU A 16 0.99 16.98 -4.24
C GLU A 16 0.75 15.63 -3.55
N GLU A 17 0.43 15.68 -2.26
CA GLU A 17 -0.13 14.56 -1.53
C GLU A 17 -1.58 14.35 -1.99
N THR A 18 -1.86 13.20 -2.58
CA THR A 18 -3.17 12.87 -3.15
C THR A 18 -4.00 11.96 -2.27
N CYS A 19 -3.37 11.32 -1.29
CA CYS A 19 -4.06 10.45 -0.35
C CYS A 19 -3.36 10.45 1.01
N LEU A 20 -4.16 10.52 2.06
CA LEU A 20 -3.82 10.17 3.43
C LEU A 20 -4.99 9.36 3.99
N SER A 21 -4.78 8.07 4.22
CA SER A 21 -5.84 7.18 4.70
C SER A 21 -6.08 7.30 6.20
N ASP A 22 -7.20 6.75 6.65
CA ASP A 22 -7.39 6.40 8.05
C ASP A 22 -6.43 5.28 8.49
N TRP A 23 -6.33 5.09 9.80
CA TRP A 23 -5.56 4.00 10.39
C TRP A 23 -6.28 2.66 10.25
N LEU A 24 -5.53 1.63 9.88
CA LEU A 24 -5.97 0.24 9.79
C LEU A 24 -5.17 -0.60 10.80
N ASN A 25 -5.86 -1.37 11.64
CA ASN A 25 -5.20 -2.31 12.54
C ASN A 25 -4.78 -3.57 11.77
N VAL A 26 -3.50 -3.93 11.88
CA VAL A 26 -2.94 -5.16 11.30
C VAL A 26 -2.82 -6.19 12.43
N ASP A 27 -3.87 -6.95 12.63
CA ASP A 27 -3.94 -7.95 13.68
C ASP A 27 -3.37 -9.32 13.25
N GLN A 28 -3.26 -10.24 14.22
CA GLN A 28 -2.74 -11.58 13.96
C GLN A 28 -3.63 -12.38 12.99
N SER A 29 -4.94 -12.15 12.98
CA SER A 29 -5.86 -12.83 12.07
C SER A 29 -5.58 -12.45 10.60
N MET A 30 -5.30 -11.17 10.34
CA MET A 30 -4.91 -10.70 9.01
C MET A 30 -3.57 -11.31 8.57
N ILE A 31 -2.58 -11.37 9.46
CA ILE A 31 -1.27 -11.96 9.19
C ILE A 31 -1.42 -13.46 8.91
N GLN A 32 -2.20 -14.18 9.71
CA GLN A 32 -2.47 -15.61 9.51
C GLN A 32 -3.17 -15.85 8.17
N GLY A 33 -4.19 -15.06 7.84
CA GLY A 33 -4.90 -15.18 6.57
C GLY A 33 -3.99 -14.97 5.36
N PHE A 34 -3.06 -14.02 5.44
CA PHE A 34 -2.08 -13.82 4.38
C PHE A 34 -1.10 -15.00 4.27
N ALA A 35 -0.61 -15.52 5.40
CA ALA A 35 0.23 -16.71 5.43
C ALA A 35 -0.47 -17.92 4.79
N ASP A 36 -1.75 -18.10 5.07
CA ASP A 36 -2.54 -19.23 4.57
C ASP A 36 -2.74 -19.19 3.04
N VAL A 37 -3.02 -18.00 2.48
CA VAL A 37 -3.23 -17.87 1.02
C VAL A 37 -1.93 -17.88 0.24
N THR A 38 -0.84 -17.33 0.78
CA THR A 38 0.47 -17.28 0.12
C THR A 38 1.36 -18.49 0.40
N LYS A 39 0.99 -19.31 1.40
CA LYS A 39 1.77 -20.44 1.92
C LYS A 39 3.07 -20.04 2.62
N ASP A 40 3.25 -18.77 2.95
CA ASP A 40 4.38 -18.28 3.74
C ASP A 40 4.08 -18.34 5.24
N HIS A 41 4.30 -19.54 5.81
CA HIS A 41 4.11 -19.82 7.24
C HIS A 41 5.41 -19.73 8.02
N GLN A 42 6.31 -18.81 7.66
CA GLN A 42 7.50 -18.59 8.47
C GLN A 42 7.10 -18.25 9.91
N TRP A 43 7.77 -18.87 10.89
CA TRP A 43 7.38 -18.81 12.30
C TRP A 43 7.26 -17.39 12.87
N ILE A 44 8.05 -16.45 12.34
CA ILE A 44 7.99 -15.05 12.76
C ILE A 44 6.64 -14.38 12.49
N HIS A 45 5.82 -14.95 11.60
CA HIS A 45 4.50 -14.46 11.25
C HIS A 45 3.38 -15.19 11.99
N VAL A 46 3.52 -16.50 12.22
CA VAL A 46 2.39 -17.34 12.62
C VAL A 46 2.54 -17.97 14.02
N ASP A 47 3.75 -18.12 14.55
CA ASP A 47 4.00 -18.72 15.86
C ASP A 47 4.15 -17.63 16.93
N VAL A 48 3.02 -17.25 17.54
CA VAL A 48 2.95 -16.18 18.53
C VAL A 48 3.81 -16.47 19.75
N ASP A 49 3.76 -17.72 20.26
CA ASP A 49 4.51 -18.11 21.46
C ASP A 49 6.01 -18.09 21.23
N ARG A 50 6.44 -18.60 20.10
CA ARG A 50 7.85 -18.57 19.70
C ARG A 50 8.30 -17.15 19.41
N ALA A 51 7.52 -16.37 18.66
CA ALA A 51 7.87 -15.01 18.30
C ALA A 51 8.02 -14.11 19.54
N THR A 52 7.19 -14.28 20.55
CA THR A 52 7.29 -13.53 21.80
C THR A 52 8.60 -13.82 22.54
N LYS A 53 9.12 -15.05 22.43
CA LYS A 53 10.33 -15.48 23.16
C LYS A 53 11.63 -15.29 22.38
N GLU A 54 11.59 -15.51 21.06
CA GLU A 54 12.78 -15.64 20.22
C GLU A 54 12.91 -14.55 19.15
N SER A 55 11.80 -13.87 18.78
CA SER A 55 11.86 -12.83 17.75
C SER A 55 12.57 -11.58 18.27
N PRO A 56 13.46 -10.97 17.47
CA PRO A 56 14.08 -9.70 17.82
C PRO A 56 13.07 -8.56 17.95
N PHE A 57 11.83 -8.79 17.50
CA PHE A 57 10.73 -7.81 17.57
C PHE A 57 9.84 -8.00 18.80
N GLY A 58 10.03 -9.07 19.57
CA GLY A 58 9.23 -9.41 20.77
C GLY A 58 7.77 -9.80 20.49
N SER A 59 7.42 -10.00 19.24
CA SER A 59 6.07 -10.29 18.73
C SER A 59 6.17 -10.92 17.35
N THR A 60 5.07 -11.47 16.87
CA THR A 60 4.91 -11.75 15.43
C THR A 60 4.89 -10.45 14.63
N VAL A 61 5.30 -10.53 13.39
CA VAL A 61 5.33 -9.40 12.44
C VAL A 61 4.57 -9.74 11.17
N ALA A 62 3.95 -8.74 10.56
CA ALA A 62 3.33 -8.88 9.26
C ALA A 62 4.39 -9.15 8.18
N HIS A 63 4.01 -9.93 7.17
CA HIS A 63 4.81 -10.06 5.95
C HIS A 63 4.96 -8.67 5.30
N GLY A 64 6.15 -8.37 4.80
CA GLY A 64 6.34 -7.14 4.03
C GLY A 64 5.38 -7.08 2.83
N PHE A 65 5.14 -8.21 2.16
CA PHE A 65 4.18 -8.29 1.07
C PHE A 65 2.72 -8.14 1.50
N LEU A 66 2.34 -8.51 2.72
CA LEU A 66 1.03 -8.15 3.28
C LEU A 66 0.90 -6.63 3.37
N THR A 67 1.89 -5.97 3.98
CA THR A 67 1.91 -4.51 4.11
C THR A 67 1.78 -3.82 2.76
N LEU A 68 2.55 -4.27 1.76
CA LEU A 68 2.46 -3.78 0.38
C LEU A 68 1.06 -3.99 -0.22
N SER A 69 0.47 -5.16 0.00
CA SER A 69 -0.85 -5.53 -0.53
C SER A 69 -2.01 -4.70 0.04
N LEU A 70 -1.81 -3.99 1.15
CA LEU A 70 -2.80 -3.09 1.73
C LEU A 70 -2.92 -1.74 0.97
N ILE A 71 -1.98 -1.39 0.11
CA ILE A 71 -1.97 -0.11 -0.60
C ILE A 71 -3.27 0.17 -1.36
N PRO A 72 -3.83 -0.75 -2.17
CA PRO A 72 -5.08 -0.48 -2.88
C PRO A 72 -6.25 -0.17 -1.96
N HIS A 73 -6.38 -0.91 -0.85
CA HIS A 73 -7.43 -0.68 0.13
C HIS A 73 -7.24 0.69 0.83
N LEU A 74 -6.07 0.94 1.37
CA LEU A 74 -5.74 2.18 2.09
C LEU A 74 -5.77 3.40 1.16
N GLY A 75 -5.42 3.23 -0.11
CA GLY A 75 -5.45 4.29 -1.12
C GLY A 75 -6.83 4.57 -1.71
N GLY A 76 -7.88 3.89 -1.24
CA GLY A 76 -9.25 4.07 -1.74
C GLY A 76 -9.46 3.56 -3.18
N MET A 77 -8.55 2.73 -3.70
CA MET A 77 -8.60 2.25 -5.08
C MET A 77 -9.62 1.12 -5.31
N VAL A 78 -10.18 0.55 -4.23
CA VAL A 78 -11.08 -0.61 -4.30
C VAL A 78 -12.56 -0.22 -4.26
N ASP A 79 -12.88 1.05 -4.04
CA ASP A 79 -14.27 1.51 -4.05
C ASP A 79 -14.73 1.77 -5.50
N ALA A 80 -15.52 0.80 -6.02
CA ALA A 80 -16.08 0.91 -7.36
C ALA A 80 -17.17 2.00 -7.50
N MET A 81 -17.69 2.50 -6.38
CA MET A 81 -18.75 3.54 -6.38
C MET A 81 -18.16 4.95 -6.50
N GLU A 82 -16.92 5.13 -6.06
CA GLU A 82 -16.19 6.40 -6.13
C GLU A 82 -14.81 6.19 -6.78
N PRO A 83 -14.74 6.09 -8.11
CA PRO A 83 -13.47 5.93 -8.80
C PRO A 83 -12.55 7.12 -8.52
N ALA A 84 -11.25 6.85 -8.33
CA ALA A 84 -10.23 7.86 -8.02
C ALA A 84 -10.20 9.03 -9.03
N TYR A 85 -10.65 8.78 -10.24
CA TYR A 85 -10.78 9.79 -11.29
C TYR A 85 -12.11 9.65 -12.02
N PRO A 86 -12.83 10.78 -12.31
CA PRO A 86 -14.10 10.73 -13.04
C PRO A 86 -13.94 10.08 -14.41
N GLY A 87 -14.74 9.05 -14.67
CA GLY A 87 -14.71 8.31 -15.94
C GLY A 87 -13.68 7.19 -16.01
N LEU A 88 -12.93 6.95 -14.95
CA LEU A 88 -12.05 5.77 -14.83
C LEU A 88 -12.91 4.50 -14.78
N LYS A 89 -12.63 3.56 -15.69
CA LYS A 89 -13.35 2.28 -15.76
C LYS A 89 -12.66 1.19 -14.96
N LEU A 90 -11.34 1.23 -14.89
CA LEU A 90 -10.50 0.21 -14.26
C LEU A 90 -9.17 0.80 -13.87
N ALA A 91 -8.71 0.52 -12.65
CA ALA A 91 -7.35 0.73 -12.22
C ALA A 91 -6.63 -0.63 -12.13
N VAL A 92 -5.42 -0.70 -12.65
CA VAL A 92 -4.61 -1.91 -12.66
C VAL A 92 -3.29 -1.63 -11.99
N ASN A 93 -2.89 -2.45 -11.03
CA ASN A 93 -1.54 -2.44 -10.49
C ASN A 93 -0.59 -2.98 -11.56
N TYR A 94 0.09 -2.09 -12.27
CA TYR A 94 0.98 -2.44 -13.36
C TYR A 94 2.34 -2.92 -12.85
N GLY A 95 2.85 -2.26 -11.82
CA GLY A 95 4.13 -2.63 -11.24
C GLY A 95 4.63 -1.68 -10.16
N LEU A 96 5.87 -1.91 -9.78
CA LEU A 96 6.59 -1.15 -8.78
C LEU A 96 8.00 -0.87 -9.29
N ASN A 97 8.42 0.39 -9.30
CA ASN A 97 9.79 0.73 -9.68
C ASN A 97 10.76 0.53 -8.51
N ARG A 98 10.27 0.74 -7.28
CA ARG A 98 11.05 0.58 -6.05
C ARG A 98 10.15 0.16 -4.91
N VAL A 99 10.63 -0.77 -4.07
CA VAL A 99 9.98 -1.15 -2.80
C VAL A 99 11.05 -1.37 -1.73
N ARG A 100 10.80 -0.87 -0.52
CA ARG A 100 11.59 -1.15 0.68
C ARG A 100 10.66 -1.26 1.89
N PHE A 101 11.05 -2.10 2.84
CA PHE A 101 10.37 -2.34 4.11
C PHE A 101 11.30 -1.93 5.27
N PRO A 102 11.40 -0.63 5.59
CA PRO A 102 12.39 -0.14 6.57
C PRO A 102 12.12 -0.55 8.01
N ASN A 103 10.85 -0.82 8.35
CA ASN A 103 10.45 -1.14 9.71
C ASN A 103 9.38 -2.25 9.71
N PRO A 104 9.51 -3.28 10.57
CA PRO A 104 8.51 -4.33 10.67
C PRO A 104 7.22 -3.81 11.29
N VAL A 105 6.09 -4.32 10.79
CA VAL A 105 4.77 -4.12 11.37
C VAL A 105 4.52 -5.26 12.35
N THR A 106 4.63 -4.99 13.65
CA THR A 106 4.28 -5.97 14.69
C THR A 106 2.77 -6.19 14.74
N SER A 107 2.35 -7.42 15.05
CA SER A 107 0.93 -7.76 15.18
C SER A 107 0.21 -6.81 16.14
N GLY A 108 -0.93 -6.28 15.73
CA GLY A 108 -1.72 -5.29 16.48
C GLY A 108 -1.35 -3.82 16.20
N SER A 109 -0.34 -3.56 15.38
CA SER A 109 0.01 -2.18 14.97
C SER A 109 -1.05 -1.58 14.06
N ASN A 110 -1.22 -0.26 14.14
CA ASN A 110 -2.01 0.50 13.19
C ASN A 110 -1.11 1.06 12.10
N VAL A 111 -1.57 0.95 10.85
CA VAL A 111 -0.87 1.48 9.68
C VAL A 111 -1.80 2.38 8.86
N ARG A 112 -1.21 3.33 8.12
CA ARG A 112 -1.94 4.13 7.13
C ARG A 112 -1.05 4.42 5.94
N THR A 113 -1.66 4.73 4.80
CA THR A 113 -0.93 5.15 3.61
C THR A 113 -0.94 6.67 3.44
N ARG A 114 0.18 7.16 2.93
CA ARG A 114 0.34 8.51 2.40
C ARG A 114 0.85 8.37 0.98
N THR A 115 0.17 8.97 0.02
CA THR A 115 0.54 8.88 -1.39
C THR A 115 0.77 10.26 -1.97
N LYS A 116 1.90 10.42 -2.67
CA LYS A 116 2.26 11.61 -3.43
C LYS A 116 2.30 11.27 -4.91
N LEU A 117 1.63 12.07 -5.72
CA LEU A 117 1.67 11.90 -7.18
C LEU A 117 3.02 12.38 -7.72
N VAL A 118 3.74 11.51 -8.43
CA VAL A 118 5.08 11.83 -8.95
C VAL A 118 5.22 11.67 -10.47
N GLY A 119 4.25 11.03 -11.13
CA GLY A 119 4.26 10.87 -12.57
C GLY A 119 2.88 10.64 -13.16
N VAL A 120 2.66 11.14 -14.35
CA VAL A 120 1.46 10.88 -15.17
C VAL A 120 1.90 10.86 -16.63
N ASP A 121 1.57 9.79 -17.34
CA ASP A 121 1.90 9.63 -18.75
C ASP A 121 0.71 9.07 -19.54
N LYS A 122 0.37 9.70 -20.65
CA LYS A 122 -0.58 9.12 -21.61
C LYS A 122 0.10 7.97 -22.34
N ILE A 123 -0.51 6.78 -22.31
CA ILE A 123 -0.03 5.60 -23.03
C ILE A 123 -0.68 5.52 -24.43
N ASN A 124 -2.00 5.72 -24.48
CA ASN A 124 -2.80 5.77 -25.70
C ASN A 124 -4.14 6.47 -25.43
N ASP A 125 -5.06 6.46 -26.42
CA ASP A 125 -6.35 7.16 -26.30
C ASP A 125 -7.34 6.52 -25.32
N GLU A 126 -7.03 5.33 -24.77
CA GLU A 126 -7.87 4.61 -23.82
C GLU A 126 -7.17 4.40 -22.45
N CYS A 127 -5.86 4.70 -22.37
CA CYS A 127 -5.05 4.36 -21.21
C CYS A 127 -4.03 5.45 -20.88
N PHE A 128 -3.89 5.73 -19.58
CA PHE A 128 -2.81 6.52 -19.02
C PHE A 128 -2.20 5.81 -17.83
N GLN A 129 -0.97 6.15 -17.51
CA GLN A 129 -0.21 5.63 -16.38
C GLN A 129 -0.02 6.71 -15.33
N VAL A 130 -0.15 6.31 -14.07
CA VAL A 130 0.11 7.19 -12.93
C VAL A 130 1.19 6.56 -12.06
N VAL A 131 2.13 7.38 -11.61
CA VAL A 131 3.16 6.94 -10.68
C VAL A 131 2.96 7.65 -9.35
N GLY A 132 2.78 6.85 -8.30
CA GLY A 132 2.61 7.31 -6.92
C GLY A 132 3.78 6.89 -6.04
N GLU A 133 4.37 7.86 -5.32
CA GLU A 133 5.25 7.56 -4.19
C GLU A 133 4.37 7.28 -2.97
N VAL A 134 4.41 6.03 -2.49
CA VAL A 134 3.56 5.55 -1.42
C VAL A 134 4.40 5.26 -0.19
N THR A 135 4.00 5.83 0.94
CA THR A 135 4.58 5.56 2.25
C THR A 135 3.51 4.94 3.15
N ILE A 136 3.79 3.76 3.70
CA ILE A 136 2.93 3.18 4.75
C ILE A 136 3.57 3.48 6.09
N GLU A 137 2.89 4.33 6.85
CA GLU A 137 3.28 4.75 8.20
C GLU A 137 2.81 3.72 9.24
N ILE A 138 3.55 3.60 10.34
CA ILE A 138 3.14 2.85 11.55
C ILE A 138 2.87 3.86 12.65
N GLU A 139 1.71 3.78 13.28
CA GLU A 139 1.35 4.69 14.39
C GLU A 139 2.42 4.67 15.50
N GLY A 140 2.86 5.86 15.90
CA GLY A 140 3.88 6.02 16.95
C GLY A 140 5.32 5.65 16.54
N LYS A 141 5.60 5.41 15.25
CA LYS A 141 6.95 5.12 14.75
C LYS A 141 7.40 6.18 13.74
N GLU A 142 8.66 6.56 13.81
CA GLU A 142 9.27 7.50 12.83
C GLU A 142 9.56 6.82 11.49
N LYS A 143 10.05 5.56 11.53
CA LYS A 143 10.35 4.81 10.31
C LYS A 143 9.08 4.16 9.76
N PRO A 144 8.80 4.33 8.47
CA PRO A 144 7.64 3.71 7.84
C PRO A 144 7.80 2.20 7.68
N ALA A 145 6.67 1.51 7.57
CA ALA A 145 6.61 0.08 7.29
C ALA A 145 7.00 -0.25 5.84
N CYS A 146 6.62 0.62 4.92
CA CYS A 146 6.87 0.43 3.49
C CYS A 146 7.06 1.78 2.81
N VAL A 147 7.98 1.83 1.86
CA VAL A 147 8.11 2.92 0.89
C VAL A 147 8.14 2.28 -0.49
N ALA A 148 7.23 2.67 -1.36
CA ALA A 148 7.10 2.12 -2.70
C ALA A 148 6.85 3.21 -3.74
N GLU A 149 7.36 3.02 -4.94
CA GLU A 149 6.95 3.76 -6.12
C GLU A 149 6.07 2.83 -6.96
N MET A 150 4.76 3.12 -6.94
CA MET A 150 3.73 2.28 -7.54
C MET A 150 3.28 2.86 -8.88
N VAL A 151 3.15 1.96 -9.84
CA VAL A 151 2.71 2.28 -11.20
C VAL A 151 1.37 1.63 -11.50
#